data_707d07f96a17e9ea6cbb34398cdac022
#
_entry.id   707d07f96a17e9ea6cbb34398cdac022
#
_cell.length_a   1.000
_cell.length_b   1.000
_cell.length_c   1.000
_cell.angle_alpha   90.00
_cell.angle_beta   90.00
_cell.angle_gamma   90.00
#
_symmetry.space_group_name_H-M   'P 1'
#
loop_
_entity.id
_entity.type
_entity.pdbx_description
1 polymer ?
#
loop_
_entity_poly.entity_id
_entity_poly.type
_entity_poly.pdbx_seq_one_letter_code
_entity_poly.pdbx_strand_id
1 'polypeptide(L)'
;YHLAGTDWQSVYIDLAGRDFGCAVHQLQLDGVEIALVEHHDFFRRQRPYDDGEHGYSDNPLRFAFFCKAALQWALQTEQQFDVIHGHDWQSAAGAYYLKQHFAGTALAAVPFVFSIHNGAYQEKCAQHWRTELDIAPEQHTELNFLATALQYADKLNTVSQGYRDELMHEPMAAGLAAWYQQRAADFTGILNGCDYAIWHPGRDPHLAAHYDLDAMQGKALCKQAIVQHLHLAATAQPLFVAV
;
A
#
# COMPACT_ATOMS: atom_id res chain seq x y z
N TYR A 1 -15.29 -8.75 5.50
CA TYR A 1 -15.84 -8.23 6.77
C TYR A 1 -17.36 -8.26 6.72
N HIS A 2 -17.99 -8.57 7.85
CA HIS A 2 -19.46 -8.53 7.98
C HIS A 2 -19.80 -7.14 8.55
N LEU A 3 -20.35 -6.25 7.73
CA LEU A 3 -20.62 -4.84 8.09
C LEU A 3 -21.97 -4.64 8.82
N ALA A 4 -22.78 -5.70 8.99
CA ALA A 4 -24.06 -5.59 9.69
C ALA A 4 -23.84 -5.24 11.16
N GLY A 5 -24.43 -4.13 11.60
CA GLY A 5 -24.36 -3.64 12.98
C GLY A 5 -23.13 -2.79 13.31
N THR A 6 -22.32 -2.41 12.32
CA THR A 6 -21.27 -1.40 12.51
C THR A 6 -21.88 0.01 12.48
N ASP A 7 -21.29 0.92 13.24
CA ASP A 7 -21.58 2.35 13.08
C ASP A 7 -21.08 2.82 11.73
N TRP A 8 -21.80 3.71 11.07
CA TRP A 8 -21.38 4.23 9.78
C TRP A 8 -21.81 5.68 9.58
N GLN A 9 -21.10 6.38 8.70
CA GLN A 9 -21.36 7.76 8.33
C GLN A 9 -21.40 7.89 6.81
N SER A 10 -22.30 8.76 6.30
CA SER A 10 -22.27 9.16 4.90
C SER A 10 -21.16 10.17 4.66
N VAL A 11 -20.40 9.93 3.62
CA VAL A 11 -19.35 10.84 3.14
C VAL A 11 -19.66 11.21 1.70
N TYR A 12 -19.62 12.49 1.39
CA TYR A 12 -19.81 13.03 0.05
C TYR A 12 -18.57 13.79 -0.37
N ILE A 13 -18.14 13.54 -1.60
CA ILE A 13 -16.99 14.21 -2.21
C ILE A 13 -17.35 14.70 -3.61
N ASP A 14 -16.82 15.83 -3.99
CA ASP A 14 -16.71 16.25 -5.37
C ASP A 14 -15.40 15.73 -5.96
N LEU A 15 -15.43 15.20 -7.17
CA LEU A 15 -14.26 14.83 -7.93
C LEU A 15 -14.42 15.32 -9.37
N ALA A 16 -13.74 16.41 -9.69
CA ALA A 16 -13.82 17.09 -10.98
C ALA A 16 -15.26 17.49 -11.39
N GLY A 17 -16.05 18.03 -10.46
CA GLY A 17 -17.43 18.43 -10.68
C GLY A 17 -18.43 17.29 -10.73
N ARG A 18 -18.03 16.10 -10.30
CA ARG A 18 -18.89 14.92 -10.13
C ARG A 18 -19.05 14.58 -8.65
N ASP A 19 -20.30 14.57 -8.17
CA ASP A 19 -20.60 14.21 -6.80
C ASP A 19 -20.64 12.69 -6.61
N PHE A 20 -19.91 12.22 -5.61
CA PHE A 20 -19.91 10.82 -5.17
C PHE A 20 -20.26 10.73 -3.70
N GLY A 21 -21.08 9.73 -3.34
CA GLY A 21 -21.41 9.40 -1.97
C GLY A 21 -20.94 8.00 -1.61
N CYS A 22 -20.47 7.81 -0.38
CA CYS A 22 -20.14 6.51 0.17
C CYS A 22 -20.57 6.38 1.63
N ALA A 23 -20.57 5.17 2.15
CA ALA A 23 -20.61 4.91 3.57
C ALA A 23 -19.21 4.61 4.09
N VAL A 24 -18.88 5.13 5.27
CA VAL A 24 -17.67 4.75 5.99
C VAL A 24 -18.08 4.06 7.28
N HIS A 25 -17.80 2.75 7.35
CA HIS A 25 -18.11 1.91 8.50
C HIS A 25 -16.95 1.91 9.48
N GLN A 26 -17.25 2.07 10.77
CA GLN A 26 -16.26 2.06 11.83
C GLN A 26 -16.39 0.77 12.65
N LEU A 27 -15.25 0.15 12.91
CA LEU A 27 -15.17 -1.04 13.77
C LEU A 27 -13.86 -1.06 14.54
N GLN A 28 -13.82 -1.81 15.62
CA GLN A 28 -12.61 -2.04 16.41
C GLN A 28 -12.10 -3.45 16.17
N LEU A 29 -10.81 -3.59 15.89
CA LEU A 29 -10.13 -4.87 15.74
C LEU A 29 -8.77 -4.81 16.46
N ASP A 30 -8.58 -5.65 17.45
CA ASP A 30 -7.34 -5.75 18.23
C ASP A 30 -6.82 -4.40 18.79
N GLY A 31 -7.75 -3.53 19.21
CA GLY A 31 -7.44 -2.21 19.74
C GLY A 31 -7.15 -1.13 18.67
N VAL A 32 -7.31 -1.47 17.40
CA VAL A 32 -7.18 -0.54 16.27
C VAL A 32 -8.57 -0.16 15.78
N GLU A 33 -8.80 1.14 15.60
CA GLU A 33 -10.00 1.64 14.92
C GLU A 33 -9.83 1.49 13.41
N ILE A 34 -10.78 0.83 12.76
CA ILE A 34 -10.78 0.59 11.32
C ILE A 34 -11.96 1.33 10.70
N ALA A 35 -11.68 2.18 9.72
CA ALA A 35 -12.67 2.84 8.90
C ALA A 35 -12.69 2.22 7.49
N LEU A 36 -13.80 1.60 7.12
CA LEU A 36 -13.97 0.94 5.82
C LEU A 36 -14.83 1.78 4.90
N VAL A 37 -14.26 2.24 3.81
CA VAL A 37 -14.96 2.99 2.76
C VAL A 37 -15.74 2.00 1.89
N GLU A 38 -17.06 2.09 1.93
CA GLU A 38 -17.95 1.29 1.11
C GLU A 38 -18.52 2.11 -0.06
N HIS A 39 -18.25 1.65 -1.27
CA HIS A 39 -18.90 2.10 -2.49
C HIS A 39 -19.13 0.90 -3.40
N HIS A 40 -20.40 0.61 -3.66
CA HIS A 40 -20.80 -0.63 -4.32
C HIS A 40 -20.10 -0.83 -5.67
N ASP A 41 -20.14 0.16 -6.55
CA ASP A 41 -19.61 0.03 -7.92
C ASP A 41 -18.09 -0.04 -7.95
N PHE A 42 -17.41 0.56 -6.96
CA PHE A 42 -15.96 0.61 -6.91
C PHE A 42 -15.34 -0.58 -6.19
N PHE A 43 -15.92 -1.03 -5.07
CA PHE A 43 -15.23 -1.98 -4.18
C PHE A 43 -15.91 -3.34 -4.03
N ARG A 44 -17.15 -3.51 -4.51
CA ARG A 44 -17.81 -4.82 -4.50
C ARG A 44 -17.41 -5.63 -5.73
N ARG A 45 -16.13 -6.04 -5.79
CA ARG A 45 -15.55 -6.81 -6.89
C ARG A 45 -14.92 -8.09 -6.36
N GLN A 46 -14.80 -9.10 -7.20
CA GLN A 46 -14.20 -10.39 -6.81
C GLN A 46 -12.72 -10.26 -6.46
N ARG A 47 -12.01 -9.40 -7.16
CA ARG A 47 -10.59 -9.13 -6.97
C ARG A 47 -10.37 -7.63 -6.73
N PRO A 48 -9.35 -7.24 -5.95
CA PRO A 48 -9.18 -5.84 -5.59
C PRO A 48 -8.73 -4.94 -6.76
N TYR A 49 -7.94 -5.46 -7.70
CA TYR A 49 -7.26 -4.64 -8.71
C TYR A 49 -7.53 -5.05 -10.15
N ASP A 50 -7.97 -6.26 -10.41
CA ASP A 50 -8.08 -6.85 -11.74
C ASP A 50 -9.27 -7.82 -11.84
N ASP A 51 -9.58 -8.27 -13.05
CA ASP A 51 -10.59 -9.30 -13.33
C ASP A 51 -10.01 -10.72 -13.45
N GLY A 52 -8.70 -10.84 -13.25
CA GLY A 52 -7.93 -12.06 -13.40
C GLY A 52 -7.07 -12.09 -14.67
N GLU A 53 -7.36 -11.26 -15.65
CA GLU A 53 -6.62 -11.11 -16.89
C GLU A 53 -6.05 -9.68 -17.04
N HIS A 54 -6.86 -8.67 -16.72
CA HIS A 54 -6.48 -7.27 -16.91
C HIS A 54 -6.85 -6.43 -15.68
N GLY A 55 -6.03 -5.42 -15.37
CA GLY A 55 -6.36 -4.41 -14.38
C GLY A 55 -7.65 -3.67 -14.75
N TYR A 56 -8.48 -3.35 -13.77
CA TYR A 56 -9.70 -2.57 -14.05
C TYR A 56 -9.35 -1.20 -14.62
N SER A 57 -9.98 -0.85 -15.74
CA SER A 57 -9.74 0.42 -16.45
C SER A 57 -10.10 1.67 -15.63
N ASP A 58 -10.95 1.52 -14.61
CA ASP A 58 -11.36 2.57 -13.68
C ASP A 58 -10.57 2.60 -12.37
N ASN A 59 -9.49 1.83 -12.24
CA ASN A 59 -8.62 1.88 -11.06
C ASN A 59 -8.18 3.30 -10.68
N PRO A 60 -7.79 4.18 -11.63
CA PRO A 60 -7.45 5.55 -11.29
C PRO A 60 -8.58 6.29 -10.57
N LEU A 61 -9.81 6.16 -11.04
CA LEU A 61 -10.98 6.78 -10.42
C LEU A 61 -11.29 6.17 -9.04
N ARG A 62 -11.25 4.85 -8.95
CA ARG A 62 -11.56 4.12 -7.71
C ARG A 62 -10.66 4.54 -6.56
N PHE A 63 -9.35 4.60 -6.80
CA PHE A 63 -8.38 4.88 -5.75
C PHE A 63 -8.20 6.39 -5.50
N ALA A 64 -8.41 7.24 -6.49
CA ALA A 64 -8.55 8.68 -6.27
C ALA A 64 -9.77 9.00 -5.40
N PHE A 65 -10.92 8.38 -5.72
CA PHE A 65 -12.13 8.46 -4.90
C PHE A 65 -11.86 7.99 -3.46
N PHE A 66 -11.23 6.83 -3.28
CA PHE A 66 -10.87 6.30 -1.96
C PHE A 66 -10.05 7.30 -1.14
N CYS A 67 -9.00 7.86 -1.73
CA CYS A 67 -8.16 8.85 -1.06
C CYS A 67 -8.94 10.08 -0.62
N LYS A 68 -9.77 10.62 -1.51
CA LYS A 68 -10.56 11.84 -1.22
C LYS A 68 -11.65 11.57 -0.19
N ALA A 69 -12.30 10.40 -0.26
CA ALA A 69 -13.30 9.96 0.71
C ALA A 69 -12.70 9.75 2.11
N ALA A 70 -11.51 9.16 2.20
CA ALA A 70 -10.80 8.97 3.46
C ALA A 70 -10.42 10.31 4.12
N LEU A 71 -9.91 11.26 3.35
CA LEU A 71 -9.61 12.62 3.85
C LEU A 71 -10.87 13.37 4.27
N GLN A 72 -11.95 13.26 3.49
CA GLN A 72 -13.22 13.90 3.83
C GLN A 72 -13.84 13.30 5.09
N TRP A 73 -13.77 11.98 5.25
CA TRP A 73 -14.18 11.31 6.48
C TRP A 73 -13.35 11.77 7.68
N ALA A 74 -12.03 11.81 7.56
CA ALA A 74 -11.14 12.29 8.61
C ALA A 74 -11.49 13.74 9.03
N LEU A 75 -11.85 14.60 8.09
CA LEU A 75 -12.29 15.97 8.37
C LEU A 75 -13.64 15.99 9.11
N GLN A 76 -14.59 15.11 8.75
CA GLN A 76 -15.92 15.04 9.34
C GLN A 76 -15.93 14.47 10.76
N THR A 77 -14.98 13.62 11.11
CA THR A 77 -14.89 13.01 12.46
C THR A 77 -14.44 13.99 13.53
N GLU A 78 -13.92 15.16 13.15
CA GLU A 78 -13.33 16.15 14.05
C GLU A 78 -12.18 15.58 14.93
N GLN A 79 -11.68 14.39 14.59
CA GLN A 79 -10.52 13.81 15.27
C GLN A 79 -9.25 14.57 14.91
N GLN A 80 -8.35 14.67 15.88
CA GLN A 80 -7.02 15.23 15.63
C GLN A 80 -6.08 14.11 15.21
N PHE A 81 -5.42 14.31 14.07
CA PHE A 81 -4.43 13.38 13.54
C PHE A 81 -3.04 14.01 13.63
N ASP A 82 -2.07 13.29 14.16
CA ASP A 82 -0.66 13.71 14.18
C ASP A 82 0.01 13.48 12.83
N VAL A 83 -0.45 12.46 12.09
CA VAL A 83 0.08 12.07 10.78
C VAL A 83 -0.99 11.35 9.96
N ILE A 84 -0.97 11.55 8.64
CA ILE A 84 -1.69 10.73 7.68
C ILE A 84 -0.65 9.85 6.99
N HIS A 85 -0.86 8.53 6.99
CA HIS A 85 0.08 7.58 6.44
C HIS A 85 -0.54 6.81 5.27
N GLY A 86 -0.03 7.07 4.08
CA GLY A 86 -0.42 6.38 2.86
C GLY A 86 0.50 5.20 2.55
N HIS A 87 -0.06 4.16 1.92
CA HIS A 87 0.66 2.95 1.53
C HIS A 87 0.43 2.65 0.07
N ASP A 88 1.50 2.54 -0.71
CA ASP A 88 1.53 2.21 -2.13
C ASP A 88 0.64 3.12 -3.01
N TRP A 89 0.64 2.84 -4.31
CA TRP A 89 -0.03 3.66 -5.31
C TRP A 89 -1.52 3.88 -5.04
N GLN A 90 -2.18 2.96 -4.36
CA GLN A 90 -3.60 3.05 -4.03
C GLN A 90 -3.94 4.23 -3.13
N SER A 91 -3.01 4.68 -2.31
CA SER A 91 -3.18 5.83 -1.42
C SER A 91 -2.47 7.09 -1.91
N ALA A 92 -1.75 7.00 -3.02
CA ALA A 92 -0.82 8.04 -3.49
C ALA A 92 -1.50 9.38 -3.81
N ALA A 93 -2.69 9.36 -4.40
CA ALA A 93 -3.46 10.59 -4.69
C ALA A 93 -3.84 11.35 -3.40
N GLY A 94 -3.87 10.67 -2.25
CA GLY A 94 -4.11 11.29 -0.95
C GLY A 94 -3.11 12.38 -0.59
N ALA A 95 -1.84 12.20 -0.93
CA ALA A 95 -0.81 13.21 -0.71
C ALA A 95 -1.10 14.51 -1.49
N TYR A 96 -1.50 14.38 -2.75
CA TYR A 96 -1.88 15.51 -3.58
C TYR A 96 -3.15 16.20 -3.05
N TYR A 97 -4.22 15.43 -2.82
CA TYR A 97 -5.47 16.00 -2.35
C TYR A 97 -5.31 16.71 -1.00
N LEU A 98 -4.58 16.12 -0.06
CA LEU A 98 -4.31 16.77 1.22
C LEU A 98 -3.70 18.15 1.04
N LYS A 99 -2.69 18.28 0.17
CA LYS A 99 -1.96 19.53 -0.03
C LYS A 99 -2.68 20.54 -0.91
N GLN A 100 -3.54 20.11 -1.84
CA GLN A 100 -4.17 20.99 -2.82
C GLN A 100 -5.66 21.24 -2.54
N HIS A 101 -6.41 20.20 -2.21
CA HIS A 101 -7.86 20.30 -2.04
C HIS A 101 -8.28 20.53 -0.59
N PHE A 102 -7.48 20.04 0.36
CA PHE A 102 -7.73 20.23 1.79
C PHE A 102 -6.84 21.29 2.43
N ALA A 103 -6.13 22.10 1.63
CA ALA A 103 -5.21 23.13 2.10
C ALA A 103 -5.86 24.19 3.01
N GLY A 104 -7.16 24.43 2.88
CA GLY A 104 -7.94 25.37 3.71
C GLY A 104 -8.63 24.75 4.92
N THR A 105 -8.37 23.48 5.23
CA THR A 105 -9.05 22.73 6.29
C THR A 105 -8.17 22.47 7.50
N ALA A 106 -8.74 21.89 8.55
CA ALA A 106 -7.99 21.45 9.74
C ALA A 106 -6.92 20.40 9.41
N LEU A 107 -7.06 19.66 8.32
CA LEU A 107 -6.06 18.66 7.89
C LEU A 107 -4.83 19.27 7.20
N ALA A 108 -4.85 20.54 6.82
CA ALA A 108 -3.76 21.18 6.05
C ALA A 108 -2.39 21.08 6.72
N ALA A 109 -2.36 21.15 8.05
CA ALA A 109 -1.13 21.08 8.85
C ALA A 109 -0.66 19.64 9.16
N VAL A 110 -1.48 18.64 8.87
CA VAL A 110 -1.14 17.24 9.15
C VAL A 110 -0.13 16.75 8.11
N PRO A 111 1.04 16.23 8.54
CA PRO A 111 2.02 15.70 7.60
C PRO A 111 1.52 14.40 6.97
N PHE A 112 1.86 14.21 5.68
CA PHE A 112 1.61 12.99 4.94
C PHE A 112 2.90 12.17 4.83
N VAL A 113 2.92 11.00 5.45
CA VAL A 113 3.98 10.00 5.29
C VAL A 113 3.55 8.99 4.24
N PHE A 114 4.45 8.54 3.39
CA PHE A 114 4.14 7.60 2.33
C PHE A 114 5.10 6.41 2.32
N SER A 115 4.56 5.20 2.47
CA SER A 115 5.32 3.95 2.41
C SER A 115 5.20 3.29 1.05
N ILE A 116 6.35 2.92 0.49
CA ILE A 116 6.48 2.20 -0.76
C ILE A 116 6.88 0.77 -0.44
N HIS A 117 5.92 -0.17 -0.57
CA HIS A 117 6.19 -1.58 -0.36
C HIS A 117 6.74 -2.23 -1.64
N ASN A 118 6.23 -1.80 -2.81
CA ASN A 118 6.72 -2.26 -4.10
C ASN A 118 6.69 -1.12 -5.14
N GLY A 119 7.85 -0.54 -5.44
CA GLY A 119 8.02 0.56 -6.39
C GLY A 119 7.75 0.23 -7.85
N ALA A 120 7.57 -1.06 -8.20
CA ALA A 120 7.18 -1.47 -9.55
C ALA A 120 5.69 -1.21 -9.84
N TYR A 121 4.85 -1.20 -8.81
CA TYR A 121 3.42 -0.91 -8.94
C TYR A 121 3.17 0.59 -8.80
N GLN A 122 2.96 1.27 -9.92
CA GLN A 122 2.94 2.74 -10.00
C GLN A 122 1.59 3.33 -10.37
N GLU A 123 0.68 2.55 -10.97
CA GLU A 123 -0.55 3.00 -11.62
C GLU A 123 -0.27 4.17 -12.58
N LYS A 124 0.24 3.82 -13.75
CA LYS A 124 0.45 4.76 -14.87
C LYS A 124 -0.81 4.78 -15.72
N CYS A 125 -1.34 5.96 -15.93
CA CYS A 125 -2.56 6.11 -16.71
C CYS A 125 -2.51 7.31 -17.66
N ALA A 126 -3.40 7.30 -18.66
CA ALA A 126 -3.44 8.32 -19.69
C ALA A 126 -3.69 9.72 -19.10
N GLN A 127 -3.17 10.74 -19.79
CA GLN A 127 -3.22 12.14 -19.34
C GLN A 127 -4.63 12.66 -19.04
N HIS A 128 -5.66 12.18 -19.73
CA HIS A 128 -7.03 12.64 -19.52
C HIS A 128 -7.52 12.39 -18.06
N TRP A 129 -6.97 11.36 -17.38
CA TRP A 129 -7.27 11.09 -15.98
C TRP A 129 -6.92 12.26 -15.06
N ARG A 130 -5.96 13.11 -15.40
CA ARG A 130 -5.67 14.29 -14.60
C ARG A 130 -6.89 15.20 -14.46
N THR A 131 -7.57 15.47 -15.57
CA THR A 131 -8.79 16.28 -15.56
C THR A 131 -9.93 15.56 -14.84
N GLU A 132 -10.10 14.27 -15.08
CA GLU A 132 -11.18 13.49 -14.45
C GLU A 132 -11.01 13.29 -12.95
N LEU A 133 -9.77 13.36 -12.46
CA LEU A 133 -9.45 13.22 -11.05
C LEU A 133 -9.11 14.54 -10.35
N ASP A 134 -9.27 15.66 -11.06
CA ASP A 134 -8.96 16.99 -10.53
C ASP A 134 -7.52 17.08 -9.98
N ILE A 135 -6.58 16.50 -10.73
CA ILE A 135 -5.14 16.54 -10.48
C ILE A 135 -4.50 17.47 -11.49
N ALA A 136 -3.86 18.54 -11.00
CA ALA A 136 -3.28 19.56 -11.86
C ALA A 136 -2.36 18.97 -12.95
N PRO A 137 -2.36 19.54 -14.16
CA PRO A 137 -1.42 19.13 -15.21
C PRO A 137 0.01 19.44 -14.79
N GLU A 138 0.87 18.44 -14.91
CA GLU A 138 2.32 18.59 -14.77
C GLU A 138 3.00 18.49 -16.14
N GLN A 139 4.30 18.71 -16.16
CA GLN A 139 5.10 18.69 -17.40
C GLN A 139 5.12 17.30 -18.11
N HIS A 140 4.61 16.26 -17.46
CA HIS A 140 4.60 14.90 -18.01
C HIS A 140 3.27 14.55 -18.68
N THR A 141 3.33 13.76 -19.73
CA THR A 141 2.17 13.37 -20.53
C THR A 141 1.26 12.34 -19.87
N GLU A 142 1.77 11.54 -18.93
CA GLU A 142 1.04 10.52 -18.19
C GLU A 142 0.84 10.90 -16.74
N LEU A 143 -0.27 10.47 -16.15
CA LEU A 143 -0.43 10.49 -14.70
C LEU A 143 0.18 9.23 -14.11
N ASN A 144 1.11 9.39 -13.17
CA ASN A 144 1.69 8.30 -12.41
C ASN A 144 1.39 8.55 -10.92
N PHE A 145 0.58 7.67 -10.32
CA PHE A 145 0.15 7.83 -8.93
C PHE A 145 1.32 7.79 -7.96
N LEU A 146 2.25 6.85 -8.15
CA LEU A 146 3.43 6.77 -7.28
C LEU A 146 4.27 8.05 -7.37
N ALA A 147 4.52 8.56 -8.58
CA ALA A 147 5.23 9.83 -8.77
C ALA A 147 4.53 11.00 -8.08
N THR A 148 3.20 11.03 -8.13
CA THR A 148 2.40 12.04 -7.42
C THR A 148 2.65 11.99 -5.91
N ALA A 149 2.69 10.81 -5.29
CA ALA A 149 3.03 10.70 -3.87
C ALA A 149 4.49 11.10 -3.59
N LEU A 150 5.44 10.73 -4.46
CA LEU A 150 6.84 11.17 -4.33
C LEU A 150 6.98 12.69 -4.32
N GLN A 151 6.12 13.39 -5.05
CA GLN A 151 6.13 14.85 -5.12
C GLN A 151 5.51 15.52 -3.91
N TYR A 152 4.36 15.02 -3.43
CA TYR A 152 3.51 15.73 -2.48
C TYR A 152 3.59 15.24 -1.03
N ALA A 153 4.07 14.02 -0.78
CA ALA A 153 4.24 13.53 0.58
C ALA A 153 5.37 14.29 1.33
N ASP A 154 5.20 14.51 2.62
CA ASP A 154 6.19 15.19 3.45
C ASP A 154 7.40 14.29 3.73
N LYS A 155 7.17 13.00 3.98
CA LYS A 155 8.21 11.98 4.19
C LYS A 155 7.88 10.69 3.45
N LEU A 156 8.92 10.00 3.04
CA LEU A 156 8.88 8.77 2.29
C LEU A 156 9.59 7.66 3.05
N ASN A 157 9.05 6.46 3.03
CA ASN A 157 9.78 5.29 3.45
C ASN A 157 9.52 4.08 2.56
N THR A 158 10.44 3.13 2.60
CA THR A 158 10.30 1.81 1.99
C THR A 158 10.76 0.71 2.95
N VAL A 159 10.61 -0.52 2.53
CA VAL A 159 10.65 -1.71 3.41
C VAL A 159 12.04 -2.22 3.78
N SER A 160 13.12 -1.57 3.36
CA SER A 160 14.47 -1.78 3.86
C SER A 160 15.42 -0.70 3.39
N GLN A 161 16.57 -0.55 4.08
CA GLN A 161 17.62 0.36 3.64
C GLN A 161 18.20 -0.06 2.28
N GLY A 162 18.42 -1.36 2.07
CA GLY A 162 18.88 -1.89 0.78
C GLY A 162 17.92 -1.56 -0.35
N TYR A 163 16.62 -1.79 -0.15
CA TYR A 163 15.61 -1.48 -1.17
C TYR A 163 15.49 0.04 -1.44
N ARG A 164 15.63 0.87 -0.39
CA ARG A 164 15.75 2.32 -0.55
C ARG A 164 16.89 2.70 -1.49
N ASP A 165 18.06 2.10 -1.33
CA ASP A 165 19.22 2.37 -2.15
C ASP A 165 19.05 1.83 -3.59
N GLU A 166 18.41 0.67 -3.76
CA GLU A 166 18.04 0.13 -5.07
C GLU A 166 17.06 1.04 -5.84
N LEU A 167 16.04 1.59 -5.17
CA LEU A 167 15.07 2.51 -5.77
C LEU A 167 15.68 3.86 -6.22
N MET A 168 16.90 4.18 -5.79
CA MET A 168 17.63 5.35 -6.32
C MET A 168 18.18 5.13 -7.73
N HIS A 169 18.13 3.91 -8.25
CA HIS A 169 18.78 3.54 -9.50
C HIS A 169 17.87 2.67 -10.38
N GLU A 170 18.07 2.79 -11.70
CA GLU A 170 17.43 1.85 -12.64
C GLU A 170 18.19 0.50 -12.67
N PRO A 171 17.51 -0.61 -12.92
CA PRO A 171 16.09 -0.74 -13.33
C PRO A 171 15.09 -0.79 -12.15
N MET A 172 15.54 -0.83 -10.90
CA MET A 172 14.67 -1.02 -9.73
C MET A 172 13.69 0.14 -9.50
N ALA A 173 14.08 1.35 -9.89
CA ALA A 173 13.23 2.54 -9.84
C ALA A 173 12.08 2.54 -10.85
N ALA A 174 12.12 1.66 -11.86
CA ALA A 174 11.09 1.53 -12.92
C ALA A 174 10.70 2.88 -13.56
N GLY A 175 11.70 3.74 -13.82
CA GLY A 175 11.57 5.06 -14.43
C GLY A 175 11.43 6.22 -13.44
N LEU A 176 11.48 5.98 -12.13
CA LEU A 176 11.34 7.00 -11.10
C LEU A 176 12.65 7.36 -10.37
N ALA A 177 13.82 6.90 -10.84
CA ALA A 177 15.09 7.14 -10.16
C ALA A 177 15.36 8.61 -9.85
N ALA A 178 15.08 9.51 -10.80
CA ALA A 178 15.26 10.95 -10.59
C ALA A 178 14.35 11.52 -9.48
N TRP A 179 13.14 11.01 -9.36
CA TRP A 179 12.21 11.40 -8.29
C TRP A 179 12.70 10.95 -6.91
N TYR A 180 13.12 9.69 -6.78
CA TYR A 180 13.69 9.18 -5.54
C TYR A 180 14.96 9.95 -5.14
N GLN A 181 15.85 10.24 -6.09
CA GLN A 181 17.08 11.00 -5.85
C GLN A 181 16.79 12.43 -5.36
N GLN A 182 15.81 13.12 -5.95
CA GLN A 182 15.39 14.46 -5.49
C GLN A 182 14.86 14.43 -4.06
N ARG A 183 14.27 13.32 -3.63
CA ARG A 183 13.70 13.16 -2.30
C ARG A 183 14.60 12.38 -1.33
N ALA A 184 15.89 12.20 -1.67
CA ALA A 184 16.84 11.38 -0.90
C ALA A 184 16.94 11.76 0.58
N ALA A 185 16.84 13.05 0.91
CA ALA A 185 16.88 13.57 2.29
C ALA A 185 15.60 13.24 3.11
N ASP A 186 14.48 12.98 2.42
CA ASP A 186 13.19 12.67 3.03
C ASP A 186 12.81 11.20 2.90
N PHE A 187 13.68 10.38 2.32
CA PHE A 187 13.41 8.97 2.01
C PHE A 187 14.27 8.04 2.87
N THR A 188 13.62 7.18 3.64
CA THR A 188 14.25 6.25 4.59
C THR A 188 13.83 4.82 4.32
N GLY A 189 14.74 3.85 4.49
CA GLY A 189 14.42 2.43 4.51
C GLY A 189 14.12 1.96 5.94
N ILE A 190 12.96 1.34 6.16
CA ILE A 190 12.54 0.79 7.45
C ILE A 190 12.25 -0.69 7.26
N LEU A 191 12.98 -1.55 7.96
CA LEU A 191 12.82 -2.99 7.81
C LEU A 191 11.49 -3.45 8.41
N ASN A 192 10.76 -4.29 7.67
CA ASN A 192 9.55 -4.92 8.17
C ASN A 192 9.83 -5.78 9.41
N GLY A 193 8.89 -5.77 10.34
CA GLY A 193 8.90 -6.67 11.49
C GLY A 193 8.58 -8.12 11.10
N CYS A 194 8.88 -9.02 12.01
CA CYS A 194 8.48 -10.41 11.93
C CYS A 194 7.69 -10.78 13.18
N ASP A 195 6.53 -11.39 13.02
CA ASP A 195 5.77 -11.93 14.14
C ASP A 195 6.39 -13.26 14.60
N TYR A 196 7.26 -13.18 15.59
CA TYR A 196 7.89 -14.36 16.19
C TYR A 196 6.95 -15.23 17.02
N ALA A 197 5.72 -14.80 17.27
CA ALA A 197 4.71 -15.70 17.85
C ALA A 197 4.25 -16.75 16.83
N ILE A 198 4.21 -16.37 15.56
CA ILE A 198 3.84 -17.24 14.43
C ILE A 198 5.09 -17.83 13.77
N TRP A 199 6.02 -16.99 13.35
CA TRP A 199 7.22 -17.36 12.58
C TRP A 199 8.39 -17.75 13.51
N HIS A 200 8.27 -18.89 14.18
CA HIS A 200 9.30 -19.35 15.13
C HIS A 200 9.63 -20.81 14.90
N PRO A 201 10.80 -21.15 14.34
CA PRO A 201 11.12 -22.52 13.93
C PRO A 201 11.18 -23.52 15.09
N GLY A 202 11.35 -23.06 16.33
CA GLY A 202 11.34 -23.92 17.52
C GLY A 202 9.96 -24.37 17.99
N ARG A 203 8.87 -23.81 17.41
CA ARG A 203 7.49 -24.11 17.84
C ARG A 203 6.45 -24.08 16.72
N ASP A 204 6.85 -23.83 15.48
CA ASP A 204 5.94 -23.80 14.34
C ASP A 204 5.40 -25.24 14.08
N PRO A 205 4.06 -25.45 14.22
CA PRO A 205 3.46 -26.77 14.07
C PRO A 205 3.48 -27.29 12.63
N HIS A 206 3.78 -26.45 11.65
CA HIS A 206 3.82 -26.84 10.23
C HIS A 206 5.19 -27.38 9.80
N LEU A 207 6.20 -27.27 10.65
CA LEU A 207 7.53 -27.82 10.36
C LEU A 207 7.61 -29.33 10.65
N ALA A 208 8.27 -30.07 9.78
CA ALA A 208 8.53 -31.50 9.96
C ALA A 208 9.41 -31.79 11.18
N ALA A 209 10.25 -30.84 11.58
CA ALA A 209 11.03 -30.89 12.81
C ALA A 209 11.33 -29.47 13.29
N HIS A 210 11.33 -29.26 14.59
CA HIS A 210 11.70 -27.99 15.18
C HIS A 210 13.23 -27.81 15.19
N TYR A 211 13.66 -26.54 15.12
CA TYR A 211 15.07 -26.15 15.23
C TYR A 211 15.20 -24.74 15.76
N ASP A 212 16.39 -24.42 16.27
CA ASP A 212 16.79 -23.08 16.68
C ASP A 212 18.27 -22.86 16.38
N LEU A 213 18.81 -21.71 16.84
CA LEU A 213 20.22 -21.37 16.61
C LEU A 213 21.20 -22.34 17.27
N ASP A 214 20.82 -22.96 18.39
CA ASP A 214 21.66 -23.89 19.15
C ASP A 214 21.47 -25.33 18.67
N ALA A 215 20.37 -25.65 18.00
CA ALA A 215 20.00 -27.00 17.56
C ALA A 215 19.49 -27.01 16.10
N MET A 216 20.38 -26.82 15.13
CA MET A 216 20.09 -26.73 13.70
C MET A 216 19.73 -28.03 12.99
N GLN A 217 19.85 -29.19 13.67
CA GLN A 217 19.63 -30.52 13.05
C GLN A 217 18.22 -30.66 12.47
N GLY A 218 17.19 -30.08 13.12
CA GLY A 218 15.82 -30.08 12.64
C GLY A 218 15.64 -29.43 11.27
N LYS A 219 16.46 -28.42 10.92
CA LYS A 219 16.41 -27.77 9.60
C LYS A 219 16.75 -28.73 8.46
N ALA A 220 17.70 -29.63 8.68
CA ALA A 220 18.04 -30.67 7.68
C ALA A 220 16.87 -31.64 7.47
N LEU A 221 16.14 -31.99 8.54
CA LEU A 221 14.95 -32.84 8.45
C LEU A 221 13.80 -32.13 7.71
N CYS A 222 13.60 -30.84 7.93
CA CYS A 222 12.65 -30.04 7.17
C CYS A 222 12.99 -30.04 5.67
N LYS A 223 14.26 -29.87 5.31
CA LYS A 223 14.71 -29.97 3.91
C LYS A 223 14.38 -31.32 3.29
N GLN A 224 14.67 -32.42 3.99
CA GLN A 224 14.34 -33.76 3.51
C GLN A 224 12.83 -33.96 3.30
N ALA A 225 12.01 -33.48 4.23
CA ALA A 225 10.57 -33.53 4.12
C ALA A 225 10.04 -32.78 2.88
N ILE A 226 10.59 -31.58 2.57
CA ILE A 226 10.24 -30.82 1.36
C ILE A 226 10.62 -31.58 0.09
N VAL A 227 11.85 -32.14 0.03
CA VAL A 227 12.31 -32.94 -1.12
C VAL A 227 11.37 -34.12 -1.38
N GLN A 228 10.96 -34.82 -0.34
CA GLN A 228 10.04 -35.96 -0.44
C GLN A 228 8.64 -35.51 -0.86
N HIS A 229 8.10 -34.47 -0.23
CA HIS A 229 6.75 -33.94 -0.49
C HIS A 229 6.60 -33.46 -1.94
N LEU A 230 7.62 -32.78 -2.47
CA LEU A 230 7.61 -32.25 -3.84
C LEU A 230 8.16 -33.24 -4.87
N HIS A 231 8.49 -34.47 -4.48
CA HIS A 231 9.08 -35.49 -5.36
C HIS A 231 10.31 -35.02 -6.14
N LEU A 232 11.14 -34.19 -5.51
CA LEU A 232 12.35 -33.66 -6.14
C LEU A 232 13.45 -34.71 -6.20
N ALA A 233 14.26 -34.65 -7.25
CA ALA A 233 15.44 -35.51 -7.35
C ALA A 233 16.40 -35.21 -6.19
N ALA A 234 16.83 -36.26 -5.48
CA ALA A 234 17.82 -36.15 -4.42
C ALA A 234 19.19 -35.86 -5.05
N THR A 235 19.58 -34.59 -5.10
CA THR A 235 20.94 -34.17 -5.44
C THR A 235 21.72 -33.94 -4.15
N ALA A 236 23.04 -33.97 -4.22
CA ALA A 236 23.90 -33.88 -3.03
C ALA A 236 23.69 -32.57 -2.23
N GLN A 237 23.31 -31.46 -2.91
CA GLN A 237 23.08 -30.16 -2.27
C GLN A 237 22.00 -29.33 -3.00
N PRO A 238 20.70 -29.71 -2.93
CA PRO A 238 19.66 -28.90 -3.52
C PRO A 238 19.52 -27.56 -2.76
N LEU A 239 19.46 -26.46 -3.50
CA LEU A 239 19.11 -25.15 -2.99
C LEU A 239 17.60 -24.93 -3.20
N PHE A 240 16.87 -24.60 -2.13
CA PHE A 240 15.48 -24.19 -2.22
C PHE A 240 15.40 -22.68 -2.09
N VAL A 241 14.72 -22.06 -3.04
CA VAL A 241 14.38 -20.65 -2.98
C VAL A 241 12.86 -20.58 -2.98
N ALA A 242 12.29 -19.99 -1.94
CA ALA A 242 10.86 -19.65 -1.87
C ALA A 242 10.73 -18.13 -2.08
N VAL A 243 9.76 -17.75 -2.92
CA VAL A 243 9.41 -16.35 -3.21
C VAL A 243 7.97 -16.14 -2.82
#